data_7a9b6c8468e49855f8dc527eb45d80f4
#
_entry.id   7a9b6c8468e49855f8dc527eb45d80f4
#
_cell.length_a   1.000
_cell.length_b   1.000
_cell.length_c   1.000
_cell.angle_alpha   90.00
_cell.angle_beta   90.00
_cell.angle_gamma   90.00
#
_symmetry.space_group_name_H-M   'P 1'
#
loop_
_entity.id
_entity.type
_entity.pdbx_description
1 polymer ?
#
loop_
_entity_poly.entity_id
_entity_poly.type
_entity_poly.pdbx_seq_one_letter_code
_entity_poly.pdbx_strand_id
1 'polypeptide(L)'
;YLAYEILGDLIRTGEVIGDLYEVFKSYRKGISKGLLKILSKMGISTVVSYRGAQLFEAVGLADEVVDMCFRGVASRIQGARFSDLQAEQSLLAKEAWNPRKNIQQGGLLKFVFGGEYHAYNPDVVRTLQDAVQGDSYDKYLEYAALVNNRPVASLRDLLKVRDDQTAIALDDVEPLESIFKRFDSAGISLGALSPEAHEAIAEAMNRLGARSNSGEGGEDPARYGTERSSKIKQIASGRFGVTPEYLVNAEVLQIKVAQGAKPGEGGQLPGMKVTDLIARLRHSTKGVT
;
A
#
# COMPACT_ATOMS: atom_id res chain seq x y z
N TYR A 1 -22.07 -14.77 -20.93
CA TYR A 1 -23.22 -14.20 -21.65
C TYR A 1 -23.49 -12.77 -21.19
N LEU A 2 -23.72 -12.52 -19.91
CA LEU A 2 -24.09 -11.19 -19.39
C LEU A 2 -23.18 -10.04 -19.86
N ALA A 3 -21.86 -10.25 -19.90
CA ALA A 3 -20.93 -9.22 -20.37
C ALA A 3 -21.18 -8.83 -21.84
N TYR A 4 -21.56 -9.78 -22.69
CA TYR A 4 -21.91 -9.49 -24.09
C TYR A 4 -23.26 -8.79 -24.23
N GLU A 5 -24.23 -9.13 -23.39
CA GLU A 5 -25.50 -8.42 -23.31
C GLU A 5 -25.30 -6.96 -22.92
N ILE A 6 -24.55 -6.72 -21.82
CA ILE A 6 -24.21 -5.36 -21.38
C ILE A 6 -23.48 -4.57 -22.49
N LEU A 7 -22.50 -5.17 -23.16
CA LEU A 7 -21.80 -4.50 -24.26
C LEU A 7 -22.77 -4.18 -25.44
N GLY A 8 -23.68 -5.08 -25.72
CA GLY A 8 -24.74 -4.84 -26.72
C GLY A 8 -25.64 -3.67 -26.35
N ASP A 9 -26.00 -3.57 -25.07
CA ASP A 9 -26.78 -2.47 -24.53
C ASP A 9 -26.03 -1.14 -24.61
N LEU A 10 -24.77 -1.12 -24.22
CA LEU A 10 -23.91 0.09 -24.28
C LEU A 10 -23.72 0.58 -25.73
N ILE A 11 -23.66 -0.32 -26.70
CA ILE A 11 -23.64 0.07 -28.12
C ILE A 11 -24.99 0.67 -28.52
N ARG A 12 -26.09 0.05 -28.10
CA ARG A 12 -27.45 0.49 -28.42
C ARG A 12 -27.76 1.86 -27.80
N THR A 13 -27.25 2.15 -26.62
CA THR A 13 -27.38 3.45 -25.95
C THR A 13 -26.40 4.51 -26.45
N GLY A 14 -25.43 4.11 -27.29
CA GLY A 14 -24.41 5.03 -27.82
C GLY A 14 -23.26 5.33 -26.87
N GLU A 15 -23.16 4.65 -25.72
CA GLU A 15 -22.07 4.80 -24.79
C GLU A 15 -20.77 4.13 -25.29
N VAL A 16 -20.90 3.07 -26.04
CA VAL A 16 -19.79 2.42 -26.78
C VAL A 16 -20.03 2.58 -28.28
N ILE A 17 -19.07 3.20 -28.94
CA ILE A 17 -19.13 3.42 -30.41
C ILE A 17 -18.43 2.24 -31.10
N GLY A 18 -19.12 1.61 -32.03
CA GLY A 18 -18.56 0.55 -32.86
C GLY A 18 -19.59 -0.48 -33.31
N ASP A 19 -19.16 -1.33 -34.24
CA ASP A 19 -19.92 -2.50 -34.66
C ASP A 19 -19.90 -3.57 -33.55
N LEU A 20 -21.04 -4.24 -33.39
CA LEU A 20 -21.24 -5.27 -32.36
C LEU A 20 -20.17 -6.37 -32.41
N TYR A 21 -19.86 -6.84 -33.60
CA TYR A 21 -18.88 -7.91 -33.79
C TYR A 21 -17.47 -7.46 -33.42
N GLU A 22 -17.05 -6.27 -33.85
CA GLU A 22 -15.72 -5.74 -33.55
C GLU A 22 -15.56 -5.39 -32.05
N VAL A 23 -16.59 -4.89 -31.40
CA VAL A 23 -16.58 -4.64 -29.94
C VAL A 23 -16.47 -5.95 -29.18
N PHE A 24 -17.24 -6.96 -29.51
CA PHE A 24 -17.15 -8.28 -28.87
C PHE A 24 -15.80 -8.96 -29.10
N LYS A 25 -15.26 -8.85 -30.29
CA LYS A 25 -13.94 -9.36 -30.66
C LYS A 25 -12.83 -8.64 -29.85
N SER A 26 -12.93 -7.33 -29.74
CA SER A 26 -12.00 -6.52 -28.95
C SER A 26 -12.06 -6.86 -27.47
N TYR A 27 -13.24 -7.01 -26.90
CA TYR A 27 -13.45 -7.47 -25.54
C TYR A 27 -12.80 -8.84 -25.30
N ARG A 28 -13.10 -9.84 -26.15
CA ARG A 28 -12.49 -11.16 -26.05
C ARG A 28 -10.98 -11.12 -26.19
N LYS A 29 -10.44 -10.30 -27.10
CA LYS A 29 -9.00 -10.11 -27.26
C LYS A 29 -8.35 -9.52 -26.01
N GLY A 30 -9.02 -8.57 -25.35
CA GLY A 30 -8.57 -7.99 -24.09
C GLY A 30 -8.48 -9.02 -22.97
N ILE A 31 -9.54 -9.81 -22.78
CA ILE A 31 -9.58 -10.92 -21.82
C ILE A 31 -8.46 -11.94 -22.10
N SER A 32 -8.31 -12.35 -23.35
CA SER A 32 -7.28 -13.32 -23.74
C SER A 32 -5.87 -12.80 -23.43
N LYS A 33 -5.59 -11.53 -23.75
CA LYS A 33 -4.29 -10.90 -23.40
C LYS A 33 -4.06 -10.86 -21.89
N GLY A 34 -5.09 -10.54 -21.11
CA GLY A 34 -5.02 -10.54 -19.63
C GLY A 34 -4.69 -11.93 -19.08
N LEU A 35 -5.40 -12.95 -19.56
CA LEU A 35 -5.14 -14.34 -19.16
C LEU A 35 -3.73 -14.81 -19.54
N LEU A 36 -3.28 -14.53 -20.76
CA LEU A 36 -1.90 -14.89 -21.18
C LEU A 36 -0.84 -14.23 -20.29
N LYS A 37 -1.05 -12.96 -19.89
CA LYS A 37 -0.16 -12.25 -18.98
C LYS A 37 -0.14 -12.93 -17.60
N ILE A 38 -1.29 -13.31 -17.06
CA ILE A 38 -1.39 -14.00 -15.77
C ILE A 38 -0.72 -15.37 -15.84
N LEU A 39 -1.03 -16.17 -16.84
CA LEU A 39 -0.43 -17.50 -17.06
C LEU A 39 1.09 -17.41 -17.15
N SER A 40 1.60 -16.43 -17.89
CA SER A 40 3.05 -16.18 -18.01
C SER A 40 3.69 -15.84 -16.67
N LYS A 41 3.04 -14.99 -15.85
CA LYS A 41 3.53 -14.63 -14.51
C LYS A 41 3.49 -15.81 -13.54
N MET A 42 2.52 -16.68 -13.65
CA MET A 42 2.41 -17.89 -12.84
C MET A 42 3.30 -19.05 -13.31
N GLY A 43 3.90 -18.93 -14.47
CA GLY A 43 4.69 -20.02 -15.08
C GLY A 43 3.87 -21.24 -15.50
N ILE A 44 2.60 -21.04 -15.85
CA ILE A 44 1.68 -22.09 -16.32
C ILE A 44 1.24 -21.82 -17.76
N SER A 45 0.88 -22.89 -18.49
CA SER A 45 0.56 -22.82 -19.91
C SER A 45 -0.90 -23.15 -20.24
N THR A 46 -1.67 -23.64 -19.27
CA THR A 46 -3.07 -24.06 -19.51
C THR A 46 -4.05 -23.34 -18.60
N VAL A 47 -5.24 -23.06 -19.11
CA VAL A 47 -6.35 -22.48 -18.33
C VAL A 47 -6.81 -23.41 -17.23
N VAL A 48 -6.67 -24.73 -17.43
CA VAL A 48 -7.03 -25.74 -16.42
C VAL A 48 -6.14 -25.58 -15.18
N SER A 49 -4.83 -25.38 -15.36
CA SER A 49 -3.91 -25.13 -14.27
C SER A 49 -4.25 -23.84 -13.51
N TYR A 50 -4.71 -22.80 -14.21
CA TYR A 50 -5.14 -21.55 -13.60
C TYR A 50 -6.43 -21.72 -12.79
N ARG A 51 -7.43 -22.40 -13.34
CA ARG A 51 -8.72 -22.65 -12.68
C ARG A 51 -8.61 -23.51 -11.42
N GLY A 52 -7.66 -24.43 -11.38
CA GLY A 52 -7.40 -25.31 -10.25
C GLY A 52 -6.36 -24.78 -9.26
N ALA A 53 -5.76 -23.61 -9.52
CA ALA A 53 -4.73 -23.05 -8.67
C ALA A 53 -5.31 -22.58 -7.33
N GLN A 54 -4.68 -22.99 -6.22
CA GLN A 54 -5.04 -22.55 -4.87
C GLN A 54 -4.37 -21.20 -4.57
N LEU A 55 -4.89 -20.12 -5.18
CA LEU A 55 -4.35 -18.76 -5.05
C LEU A 55 -4.95 -17.98 -3.89
N PHE A 56 -6.03 -18.47 -3.33
CA PHE A 56 -6.80 -17.78 -2.30
C PHE A 56 -6.99 -18.68 -1.10
N GLU A 57 -7.08 -18.06 0.06
CA GLU A 57 -7.61 -18.69 1.26
C GLU A 57 -8.80 -17.89 1.78
N ALA A 58 -9.70 -18.54 2.51
CA ALA A 58 -10.79 -17.86 3.19
C ALA A 58 -10.28 -17.31 4.53
N VAL A 59 -10.54 -16.04 4.78
CA VAL A 59 -10.16 -15.36 6.02
C VAL A 59 -11.39 -14.68 6.61
N GLY A 60 -11.65 -14.93 7.89
CA GLY A 60 -12.75 -14.30 8.59
C GLY A 60 -14.14 -14.84 8.25
N LEU A 61 -14.23 -16.10 7.78
CA LEU A 61 -15.48 -16.83 7.57
C LEU A 61 -15.55 -18.04 8.50
N ALA A 62 -16.73 -18.30 9.05
CA ALA A 62 -16.98 -19.51 9.85
C ALA A 62 -16.90 -20.78 8.98
N ASP A 63 -16.55 -21.90 9.59
CA ASP A 63 -16.38 -23.19 8.89
C ASP A 63 -17.64 -23.56 8.11
N GLU A 64 -18.84 -23.37 8.66
CA GLU A 64 -20.10 -23.65 7.95
C GLU A 64 -20.23 -22.91 6.62
N VAL A 65 -19.70 -21.68 6.52
CA VAL A 65 -19.70 -20.89 5.29
C VAL A 65 -18.66 -21.42 4.32
N VAL A 66 -17.46 -21.74 4.83
CA VAL A 66 -16.37 -22.27 4.02
C VAL A 66 -16.73 -23.65 3.45
N ASP A 67 -17.27 -24.53 4.26
CA ASP A 67 -17.65 -25.90 3.85
C ASP A 67 -18.75 -25.90 2.79
N MET A 68 -19.70 -24.99 2.91
CA MET A 68 -20.83 -24.88 1.97
C MET A 68 -20.46 -24.16 0.67
N CYS A 69 -19.76 -23.01 0.77
CA CYS A 69 -19.57 -22.10 -0.37
C CYS A 69 -18.18 -22.20 -0.99
N PHE A 70 -17.16 -22.60 -0.23
CA PHE A 70 -15.75 -22.59 -0.61
C PHE A 70 -15.06 -23.94 -0.33
N ARG A 71 -15.75 -25.02 -0.60
CA ARG A 71 -15.30 -26.37 -0.29
C ARG A 71 -13.89 -26.64 -0.80
N GLY A 72 -13.01 -27.05 0.11
CA GLY A 72 -11.61 -27.33 -0.20
C GLY A 72 -10.68 -26.12 -0.21
N VAL A 73 -11.19 -24.92 0.06
CA VAL A 73 -10.35 -23.71 0.23
C VAL A 73 -9.78 -23.71 1.64
N ALA A 74 -8.48 -23.42 1.76
CA ALA A 74 -7.83 -23.29 3.06
C ALA A 74 -8.42 -22.12 3.86
N SER A 75 -8.71 -22.34 5.14
CA SER A 75 -9.17 -21.32 6.06
C SER A 75 -8.49 -21.52 7.41
N ARG A 76 -7.78 -20.50 7.89
CA ARG A 76 -7.03 -20.53 9.15
C ARG A 76 -7.61 -19.57 10.19
N ILE A 77 -8.38 -18.58 9.74
CA ILE A 77 -8.98 -17.56 10.58
C ILE A 77 -10.47 -17.60 10.35
N GLN A 78 -11.19 -18.03 11.37
CA GLN A 78 -12.64 -18.06 11.36
C GLN A 78 -13.24 -16.68 11.62
N GLY A 79 -14.56 -16.53 11.43
CA GLY A 79 -15.25 -15.28 11.65
C GLY A 79 -16.74 -15.35 11.32
N ALA A 80 -17.19 -14.52 10.39
CA ALA A 80 -18.59 -14.28 10.07
C ALA A 80 -19.34 -15.56 9.66
N ARG A 81 -20.52 -15.73 10.23
CA ARG A 81 -21.51 -16.77 9.90
C ARG A 81 -22.51 -16.26 8.87
N PHE A 82 -23.37 -17.13 8.37
CA PHE A 82 -24.45 -16.74 7.47
C PHE A 82 -25.36 -15.67 8.08
N SER A 83 -25.61 -15.73 9.40
CA SER A 83 -26.39 -14.71 10.11
C SER A 83 -25.75 -13.32 10.05
N ASP A 84 -24.43 -13.26 10.18
CA ASP A 84 -23.67 -12.01 10.15
C ASP A 84 -23.67 -11.42 8.73
N LEU A 85 -23.43 -12.27 7.74
CA LEU A 85 -23.50 -11.89 6.32
C LEU A 85 -24.92 -11.40 5.95
N GLN A 86 -25.96 -12.06 6.45
CA GLN A 86 -27.36 -11.63 6.24
C GLN A 86 -27.61 -10.28 6.89
N ALA A 87 -27.13 -10.07 8.11
CA ALA A 87 -27.30 -8.78 8.81
C ALA A 87 -26.62 -7.63 8.07
N GLU A 88 -25.39 -7.83 7.61
CA GLU A 88 -24.65 -6.85 6.81
C GLU A 88 -25.37 -6.52 5.48
N GLN A 89 -25.80 -7.56 4.74
CA GLN A 89 -26.52 -7.36 3.47
C GLN A 89 -27.87 -6.66 3.71
N SER A 90 -28.56 -6.97 4.78
CA SER A 90 -29.82 -6.32 5.13
C SER A 90 -29.63 -4.84 5.47
N LEU A 91 -28.52 -4.50 6.16
CA LEU A 91 -28.15 -3.12 6.45
C LEU A 91 -27.86 -2.33 5.17
N LEU A 92 -27.01 -2.88 4.30
CA LEU A 92 -26.68 -2.28 3.00
C LEU A 92 -27.93 -2.09 2.13
N ALA A 93 -28.80 -3.10 2.04
CA ALA A 93 -30.05 -3.01 1.29
C ALA A 93 -30.97 -1.91 1.83
N LYS A 94 -31.12 -1.82 3.16
CA LYS A 94 -31.91 -0.77 3.81
C LYS A 94 -31.41 0.64 3.47
N GLU A 95 -30.11 0.82 3.39
CA GLU A 95 -29.50 2.09 2.99
C GLU A 95 -29.67 2.35 1.48
N ALA A 96 -29.39 1.36 0.64
CA ALA A 96 -29.47 1.48 -0.80
C ALA A 96 -30.88 1.79 -1.32
N TRP A 97 -31.89 1.19 -0.71
CA TRP A 97 -33.31 1.38 -1.10
C TRP A 97 -33.99 2.53 -0.37
N ASN A 98 -33.27 3.37 0.36
CA ASN A 98 -33.85 4.53 1.01
C ASN A 98 -34.00 5.70 0.02
N PRO A 99 -35.23 6.04 -0.42
CA PRO A 99 -35.46 7.06 -1.44
C PRO A 99 -35.10 8.50 -1.00
N ARG A 100 -34.85 8.69 0.28
CA ARG A 100 -34.56 10.01 0.87
C ARG A 100 -33.08 10.26 1.12
N LYS A 101 -32.21 9.31 0.83
CA LYS A 101 -30.78 9.45 1.02
C LYS A 101 -30.05 9.36 -0.32
N ASN A 102 -29.19 10.34 -0.59
CA ASN A 102 -28.16 10.21 -1.62
C ASN A 102 -27.18 9.11 -1.20
N ILE A 103 -26.57 8.44 -2.19
CA ILE A 103 -25.46 7.52 -1.96
C ILE A 103 -24.35 8.29 -1.22
N GLN A 104 -24.10 7.90 0.02
CA GLN A 104 -23.04 8.50 0.83
C GLN A 104 -21.77 7.68 0.69
N GLN A 105 -20.67 8.37 0.49
CA GLN A 105 -19.37 7.75 0.71
C GLN A 105 -19.20 7.57 2.23
N GLY A 106 -19.07 6.33 2.69
CA GLY A 106 -18.91 6.02 4.12
C GLY A 106 -17.59 6.47 4.74
N GLY A 107 -16.70 7.08 3.97
CA GLY A 107 -15.41 7.56 4.45
C GLY A 107 -14.31 6.50 4.54
N LEU A 108 -14.50 5.31 3.97
CA LEU A 108 -13.53 4.22 4.07
C LEU A 108 -12.17 4.56 3.42
N LEU A 109 -12.17 5.16 2.24
CA LEU A 109 -10.95 5.48 1.48
C LEU A 109 -10.47 6.91 1.69
N LYS A 110 -11.38 7.84 1.92
CA LYS A 110 -11.09 9.25 2.18
C LYS A 110 -11.86 9.67 3.41
N PHE A 111 -11.25 10.49 4.24
CA PHE A 111 -11.94 11.06 5.39
C PHE A 111 -13.22 11.79 4.96
N VAL A 112 -14.32 11.44 5.61
CA VAL A 112 -15.62 12.11 5.49
C VAL A 112 -16.10 12.40 6.91
N PHE A 113 -16.49 13.63 7.17
CA PHE A 113 -17.00 14.02 8.48
C PHE A 113 -18.25 13.20 8.84
N GLY A 114 -18.23 12.57 10.02
CA GLY A 114 -19.30 11.66 10.45
C GLY A 114 -19.31 10.27 9.77
N GLY A 115 -18.31 9.97 8.95
CA GLY A 115 -18.08 8.65 8.36
C GLY A 115 -17.14 7.78 9.19
N GLU A 116 -16.45 6.84 8.50
CA GLU A 116 -15.48 5.93 9.12
C GLU A 116 -14.38 6.68 9.86
N TYR A 117 -13.98 6.19 11.02
CA TYR A 117 -12.91 6.80 11.80
C TYR A 117 -11.54 6.53 11.19
N HIS A 118 -10.76 7.59 10.97
CA HIS A 118 -9.38 7.51 10.50
C HIS A 118 -8.40 7.86 11.61
N ALA A 119 -7.41 7.01 11.84
CA ALA A 119 -6.35 7.24 12.81
C ALA A 119 -5.56 8.53 12.53
N TYR A 120 -5.39 8.87 11.26
CA TYR A 120 -4.76 10.11 10.78
C TYR A 120 -5.83 11.04 10.17
N ASN A 121 -6.80 11.43 11.00
CA ASN A 121 -7.83 12.38 10.62
C ASN A 121 -7.29 13.81 10.56
N PRO A 122 -8.06 14.79 10.02
CA PRO A 122 -7.60 16.17 9.88
C PRO A 122 -7.15 16.83 11.17
N ASP A 123 -7.75 16.51 12.31
CA ASP A 123 -7.39 17.12 13.59
C ASP A 123 -6.01 16.64 14.05
N VAL A 124 -5.73 15.35 13.95
CA VAL A 124 -4.42 14.76 14.25
C VAL A 124 -3.34 15.38 13.35
N VAL A 125 -3.59 15.46 12.04
CA VAL A 125 -2.61 15.99 11.08
C VAL A 125 -2.35 17.48 11.31
N ARG A 126 -3.41 18.27 11.50
CA ARG A 126 -3.29 19.72 11.72
C ARG A 126 -2.55 20.02 13.02
N THR A 127 -2.92 19.36 14.13
CA THR A 127 -2.28 19.60 15.42
C THR A 127 -0.79 19.27 15.39
N LEU A 128 -0.39 18.19 14.68
CA LEU A 128 1.03 17.89 14.47
C LEU A 128 1.74 18.98 13.65
N GLN A 129 1.12 19.46 12.57
CA GLN A 129 1.67 20.53 11.75
C GLN A 129 1.82 21.82 12.55
N ASP A 130 0.81 22.20 13.33
CA ASP A 130 0.85 23.38 14.20
C ASP A 130 1.96 23.27 15.25
N ALA A 131 2.14 22.09 15.85
CA ALA A 131 3.22 21.82 16.81
C ALA A 131 4.60 22.03 16.19
N VAL A 132 4.83 21.48 15.00
CA VAL A 132 6.12 21.54 14.28
C VAL A 132 6.40 22.94 13.75
N GLN A 133 5.41 23.58 13.12
CA GLN A 133 5.58 24.92 12.52
C GLN A 133 5.71 26.02 13.57
N GLY A 134 5.00 25.85 14.70
CA GLY A 134 5.03 26.79 15.84
C GLY A 134 6.10 26.52 16.87
N ASP A 135 6.93 25.46 16.70
CA ASP A 135 7.88 24.95 17.70
C ASP A 135 7.25 24.87 19.10
N SER A 136 6.02 24.32 19.16
CA SER A 136 5.19 24.33 20.35
C SER A 136 5.06 22.93 20.95
N TYR A 137 5.69 22.72 22.12
CA TYR A 137 5.58 21.46 22.84
C TYR A 137 4.16 21.24 23.39
N ASP A 138 3.44 22.29 23.76
CA ASP A 138 2.04 22.17 24.20
C ASP A 138 1.14 21.61 23.07
N LYS A 139 1.35 22.09 21.85
CA LYS A 139 0.65 21.54 20.67
C LYS A 139 1.06 20.09 20.39
N TYR A 140 2.30 19.72 20.64
CA TYR A 140 2.71 18.32 20.57
C TYR A 140 2.00 17.44 21.62
N LEU A 141 1.80 17.94 22.85
CA LEU A 141 1.03 17.21 23.86
C LEU A 141 -0.44 17.03 23.46
N GLU A 142 -1.06 18.05 22.84
CA GLU A 142 -2.41 17.93 22.28
C GLU A 142 -2.45 16.84 21.19
N TYR A 143 -1.48 16.85 20.26
CA TYR A 143 -1.33 15.80 19.25
C TYR A 143 -1.16 14.42 19.90
N ALA A 144 -0.29 14.29 20.88
CA ALA A 144 -0.07 13.03 21.61
C ALA A 144 -1.35 12.51 22.27
N ALA A 145 -2.15 13.40 22.86
CA ALA A 145 -3.44 13.05 23.43
C ALA A 145 -4.44 12.55 22.35
N LEU A 146 -4.51 13.21 21.21
CA LEU A 146 -5.36 12.78 20.08
C LEU A 146 -4.98 11.40 19.56
N VAL A 147 -3.69 11.07 19.54
CA VAL A 147 -3.19 9.77 19.06
C VAL A 147 -3.35 8.66 20.10
N ASN A 148 -3.08 8.96 21.37
CA ASN A 148 -3.04 7.93 22.43
C ASN A 148 -4.42 7.63 23.04
N ASN A 149 -5.34 8.60 23.04
CA ASN A 149 -6.69 8.48 23.64
C ASN A 149 -7.80 8.31 22.60
N ARG A 150 -7.44 7.87 21.39
CA ARG A 150 -8.38 7.67 20.29
C ARG A 150 -9.19 6.38 20.44
N PRO A 151 -10.33 6.24 19.73
CA PRO A 151 -10.99 4.96 19.55
C PRO A 151 -10.05 3.94 18.89
N VAL A 152 -10.26 2.65 19.16
CA VAL A 152 -9.49 1.57 18.54
C VAL A 152 -9.62 1.65 17.02
N ALA A 153 -8.50 1.87 16.34
CA ALA A 153 -8.42 1.99 14.88
C ALA A 153 -7.48 0.96 14.25
N SER A 154 -6.62 0.33 15.05
CA SER A 154 -5.68 -0.70 14.60
C SER A 154 -5.43 -1.71 15.72
N LEU A 155 -4.89 -2.88 15.36
CA LEU A 155 -4.51 -3.90 16.35
C LEU A 155 -3.52 -3.38 17.39
N ARG A 156 -2.67 -2.44 17.02
CA ARG A 156 -1.72 -1.81 17.96
C ARG A 156 -2.42 -1.10 19.11
N ASP A 157 -3.59 -0.55 18.90
CA ASP A 157 -4.36 0.16 19.94
C ASP A 157 -4.91 -0.79 21.02
N LEU A 158 -4.90 -2.10 20.76
CA LEU A 158 -5.25 -3.16 21.71
C LEU A 158 -4.05 -3.69 22.51
N LEU A 159 -2.84 -3.25 22.16
CA LEU A 159 -1.61 -3.69 22.83
C LEU A 159 -1.17 -2.67 23.88
N LYS A 160 -0.59 -3.16 24.95
CA LYS A 160 0.15 -2.31 25.89
C LYS A 160 1.52 -2.92 26.18
N VAL A 161 2.44 -2.06 26.58
CA VAL A 161 3.74 -2.52 27.07
C VAL A 161 3.52 -3.30 28.37
N ARG A 162 4.24 -4.41 28.51
CA ARG A 162 4.20 -5.16 29.77
C ARG A 162 4.69 -4.31 30.92
N ASP A 163 3.88 -4.24 31.96
CA ASP A 163 4.15 -3.46 33.19
C ASP A 163 4.43 -4.34 34.41
N ASP A 164 4.51 -5.67 34.18
CA ASP A 164 4.78 -6.69 35.20
C ASP A 164 6.27 -7.05 35.31
N GLN A 165 7.16 -6.28 34.70
CA GLN A 165 8.60 -6.51 34.74
C GLN A 165 9.21 -5.87 36.01
N THR A 166 10.21 -6.56 36.58
CA THR A 166 11.02 -5.97 37.63
C THR A 166 11.89 -4.85 37.04
N ALA A 167 11.87 -3.68 37.67
CA ALA A 167 12.73 -2.56 37.28
C ALA A 167 14.19 -2.94 37.42
N ILE A 168 15.00 -2.62 36.41
CA ILE A 168 16.47 -2.72 36.47
C ILE A 168 17.09 -1.36 36.77
N ALA A 169 18.36 -1.33 37.15
CA ALA A 169 19.08 -0.08 37.31
C ALA A 169 19.19 0.65 35.97
N LEU A 170 19.17 1.98 36.01
CA LEU A 170 19.22 2.79 34.76
C LEU A 170 20.51 2.54 33.97
N ASP A 171 21.62 2.29 34.67
CA ASP A 171 22.91 1.98 34.04
C ASP A 171 22.92 0.61 33.30
N ASP A 172 22.00 -0.27 33.67
CA ASP A 172 21.81 -1.56 32.98
C ASP A 172 20.87 -1.49 31.80
N VAL A 173 20.25 -0.33 31.57
CA VAL A 173 19.39 -0.11 30.39
C VAL A 173 20.25 0.08 29.16
N GLU A 174 19.88 -0.60 28.07
CA GLU A 174 20.60 -0.48 26.78
C GLU A 174 20.64 0.99 26.30
N PRO A 175 21.81 1.54 25.92
CA PRO A 175 21.93 2.89 25.41
C PRO A 175 21.14 3.11 24.12
N LEU A 176 20.59 4.33 23.94
CA LEU A 176 19.81 4.70 22.76
C LEU A 176 20.57 4.47 21.45
N GLU A 177 21.86 4.77 21.42
CA GLU A 177 22.72 4.60 20.26
C GLU A 177 22.85 3.14 19.82
N SER A 178 22.74 2.21 20.76
CA SER A 178 22.69 0.76 20.48
C SER A 178 21.31 0.36 19.94
N ILE A 179 20.25 0.94 20.47
CA ILE A 179 18.87 0.71 20.02
C ILE A 179 18.68 1.20 18.59
N PHE A 180 19.15 2.41 18.26
CA PHE A 180 18.98 3.02 16.92
C PHE A 180 19.55 2.16 15.81
N LYS A 181 20.62 1.43 16.03
CA LYS A 181 21.25 0.52 15.04
C LYS A 181 20.32 -0.60 14.55
N ARG A 182 19.27 -0.91 15.30
CA ARG A 182 18.27 -1.92 14.95
C ARG A 182 17.05 -1.36 14.22
N PHE A 183 16.98 -0.04 14.00
CA PHE A 183 15.87 0.60 13.32
C PHE A 183 16.25 1.03 11.90
N ASP A 184 15.36 0.73 10.99
CA ASP A 184 15.46 1.10 9.60
C ASP A 184 14.25 1.95 9.22
N SER A 185 14.42 2.93 8.33
CA SER A 185 13.26 3.62 7.76
C SER A 185 12.49 2.71 6.81
N ALA A 186 11.22 3.02 6.60
CA ALA A 186 10.46 2.38 5.52
C ALA A 186 11.14 2.62 4.16
N GLY A 187 11.00 1.66 3.25
CA GLY A 187 11.47 1.80 1.86
C GLY A 187 10.57 2.75 1.09
N ILE A 188 11.04 3.95 0.79
CA ILE A 188 10.27 4.96 0.07
C ILE A 188 11.06 5.39 -1.17
N SER A 189 10.47 5.16 -2.34
CA SER A 189 11.13 5.48 -3.61
C SER A 189 11.14 6.98 -3.89
N LEU A 190 12.21 7.46 -4.50
CA LEU A 190 12.26 8.80 -5.07
C LEU A 190 11.16 8.94 -6.14
N GLY A 191 10.34 9.98 -6.01
CA GLY A 191 9.14 10.19 -6.79
C GLY A 191 7.84 9.88 -6.05
N ALA A 192 7.88 9.03 -5.00
CA ALA A 192 6.82 8.96 -3.99
C ALA A 192 6.95 10.12 -3.00
N LEU A 193 8.18 10.51 -2.67
CA LEU A 193 8.55 11.72 -1.94
C LEU A 193 9.32 12.69 -2.84
N SER A 194 9.40 13.95 -2.41
CA SER A 194 10.32 14.91 -3.03
C SER A 194 11.79 14.56 -2.72
N PRO A 195 12.75 15.03 -3.54
CA PRO A 195 14.17 14.80 -3.27
C PRO A 195 14.59 15.27 -1.87
N GLU A 196 14.12 16.44 -1.46
CA GLU A 196 14.45 17.02 -0.15
C GLU A 196 13.99 16.15 1.01
N ALA A 197 12.75 15.66 0.95
CA ALA A 197 12.22 14.77 1.98
C ALA A 197 12.96 13.42 2.01
N HIS A 198 13.30 12.89 0.83
CA HIS A 198 14.04 11.64 0.71
C HIS A 198 15.47 11.77 1.26
N GLU A 199 16.13 12.90 1.01
CA GLU A 199 17.46 13.22 1.54
C GLU A 199 17.42 13.47 3.04
N ALA A 200 16.43 14.21 3.55
CA ALA A 200 16.27 14.49 4.98
C ALA A 200 16.09 13.21 5.80
N ILE A 201 15.35 12.23 5.29
CA ILE A 201 15.22 10.92 5.95
C ILE A 201 16.58 10.21 6.01
N ALA A 202 17.33 10.20 4.92
CA ALA A 202 18.64 9.57 4.88
C ALA A 202 19.62 10.24 5.86
N GLU A 203 19.68 11.56 5.87
CA GLU A 203 20.51 12.34 6.76
C GLU A 203 20.15 12.11 8.24
N ALA A 204 18.87 12.15 8.58
CA ALA A 204 18.39 11.89 9.94
C ALA A 204 18.80 10.50 10.42
N MET A 205 18.55 9.46 9.62
CA MET A 205 18.88 8.08 9.98
C MET A 205 20.39 7.87 10.10
N ASN A 206 21.20 8.47 9.22
CA ASN A 206 22.65 8.37 9.29
C ASN A 206 23.20 9.06 10.56
N ARG A 207 22.69 10.23 10.92
CA ARG A 207 23.09 10.95 12.15
C ARG A 207 22.74 10.18 13.42
N LEU A 208 21.62 9.46 13.42
CA LEU A 208 21.22 8.59 14.52
C LEU A 208 22.00 7.26 14.56
N GLY A 209 22.84 6.96 13.58
CA GLY A 209 23.51 5.67 13.46
C GLY A 209 22.61 4.53 13.01
N ALA A 210 21.40 4.85 12.56
CA ALA A 210 20.42 3.94 11.98
C ALA A 210 20.57 3.84 10.45
N ARG A 211 19.61 3.26 9.75
CA ARG A 211 19.68 3.08 8.30
C ARG A 211 18.41 3.56 7.62
N SER A 212 18.57 4.34 6.56
CA SER A 212 17.48 4.67 5.65
C SER A 212 17.42 3.70 4.48
N ASN A 213 16.23 3.56 3.90
CA ASN A 213 15.93 2.69 2.78
C ASN A 213 15.45 3.53 1.59
N SER A 214 16.21 3.53 0.51
CA SER A 214 15.93 4.33 -0.69
C SER A 214 14.70 3.87 -1.48
N GLY A 215 14.09 2.73 -1.14
CA GLY A 215 13.13 2.09 -2.04
C GLY A 215 13.79 1.62 -3.33
N GLU A 216 13.00 1.36 -4.36
CA GLU A 216 13.47 0.87 -5.67
C GLU A 216 13.51 1.95 -6.78
N GLY A 217 13.42 3.23 -6.40
CA GLY A 217 13.37 4.36 -7.34
C GLY A 217 14.73 4.94 -7.76
N GLY A 218 15.82 4.32 -7.34
CA GLY A 218 17.17 4.86 -7.53
C GLY A 218 17.53 5.92 -6.50
N GLU A 219 18.75 6.39 -6.58
CA GLU A 219 19.29 7.47 -5.75
C GLU A 219 20.27 8.30 -6.58
N ASP A 220 20.31 9.61 -6.39
CA ASP A 220 21.24 10.47 -7.12
C ASP A 220 22.69 10.10 -6.73
N PRO A 221 23.57 9.78 -7.70
CA PRO A 221 24.97 9.48 -7.42
C PRO A 221 25.70 10.57 -6.63
N ALA A 222 25.29 11.83 -6.76
CA ALA A 222 25.86 12.93 -5.98
C ALA A 222 25.69 12.79 -4.46
N ARG A 223 24.80 11.88 -4.02
CA ARG A 223 24.57 11.59 -2.60
C ARG A 223 25.51 10.52 -2.05
N TYR A 224 26.12 9.69 -2.93
CA TYR A 224 26.96 8.58 -2.49
C TYR A 224 28.18 9.08 -1.68
N GLY A 225 28.47 8.39 -0.59
CA GLY A 225 29.54 8.78 0.32
C GLY A 225 29.24 10.00 1.20
N THR A 226 28.03 10.54 1.16
CA THR A 226 27.57 11.64 2.04
C THR A 226 26.58 11.16 3.08
N GLU A 227 26.26 12.00 4.07
CA GLU A 227 25.19 11.72 5.05
C GLU A 227 23.81 11.54 4.41
N ARG A 228 23.62 11.96 3.16
CA ARG A 228 22.36 11.83 2.42
C ARG A 228 22.22 10.52 1.65
N SER A 229 23.22 9.66 1.70
CA SER A 229 23.16 8.34 1.07
C SER A 229 22.37 7.35 1.92
N SER A 230 21.42 6.66 1.32
CA SER A 230 20.67 5.61 1.97
C SER A 230 21.49 4.32 2.02
N LYS A 231 21.65 3.75 3.21
CA LYS A 231 22.43 2.51 3.43
C LYS A 231 21.73 1.28 2.91
N ILE A 232 20.39 1.24 2.97
CA ILE A 232 19.60 0.16 2.40
C ILE A 232 19.09 0.59 1.02
N LYS A 233 19.33 -0.24 0.01
CA LYS A 233 18.87 -0.01 -1.35
C LYS A 233 18.03 -1.20 -1.82
N GLN A 234 16.81 -0.91 -2.30
CA GLN A 234 15.91 -1.95 -2.80
C GLN A 234 16.20 -2.27 -4.26
N ILE A 235 15.99 -3.53 -4.59
CA ILE A 235 15.99 -4.05 -5.96
C ILE A 235 14.80 -5.00 -6.14
N ALA A 236 14.03 -4.80 -7.20
CA ALA A 236 12.94 -5.70 -7.61
C ALA A 236 13.10 -6.09 -9.07
N SER A 237 12.63 -5.25 -9.99
CA SER A 237 12.71 -5.50 -11.43
C SER A 237 14.06 -5.09 -12.07
N GLY A 238 14.96 -4.46 -11.31
CA GLY A 238 16.21 -3.93 -11.83
C GLY A 238 16.05 -2.74 -12.78
N ARG A 239 14.90 -2.07 -12.72
CA ARG A 239 14.57 -0.85 -13.47
C ARG A 239 14.53 0.37 -12.53
N PHE A 240 14.10 1.53 -13.05
CA PHE A 240 13.78 2.73 -12.27
C PHE A 240 14.98 3.34 -11.53
N GLY A 241 16.15 3.33 -12.15
CA GLY A 241 17.37 3.91 -11.57
C GLY A 241 18.18 2.93 -10.72
N VAL A 242 17.87 1.65 -10.76
CA VAL A 242 18.66 0.59 -10.15
C VAL A 242 19.81 0.27 -11.11
N THR A 243 20.95 0.94 -10.92
CA THR A 243 22.17 0.76 -11.71
C THR A 243 23.20 -0.06 -10.93
N PRO A 244 24.25 -0.62 -11.58
CA PRO A 244 25.36 -1.23 -10.85
C PRO A 244 25.99 -0.28 -9.83
N GLU A 245 26.17 0.98 -10.17
CA GLU A 245 26.69 2.01 -9.26
C GLU A 245 25.79 2.18 -8.03
N TYR A 246 24.46 2.25 -8.21
CA TYR A 246 23.50 2.28 -7.12
C TYR A 246 23.66 1.06 -6.19
N LEU A 247 23.81 -0.13 -6.74
CA LEU A 247 23.90 -1.37 -5.98
C LEU A 247 25.19 -1.48 -5.17
N VAL A 248 26.34 -1.10 -5.73
CA VAL A 248 27.64 -1.21 -5.03
C VAL A 248 27.79 -0.18 -3.91
N ASN A 249 26.99 0.87 -3.92
CA ASN A 249 26.94 1.89 -2.86
C ASN A 249 25.94 1.54 -1.73
N ALA A 250 25.41 0.32 -1.68
CA ALA A 250 24.55 -0.15 -0.62
C ALA A 250 25.35 -0.87 0.48
N GLU A 251 25.05 -0.60 1.75
CA GLU A 251 25.46 -1.48 2.85
C GLU A 251 24.59 -2.74 2.91
N VAL A 252 23.29 -2.59 2.56
CA VAL A 252 22.33 -3.67 2.53
C VAL A 252 21.54 -3.61 1.22
N LEU A 253 21.50 -4.70 0.49
CA LEU A 253 20.63 -4.91 -0.65
C LEU A 253 19.35 -5.59 -0.18
N GLN A 254 18.21 -4.93 -0.35
CA GLN A 254 16.92 -5.49 0.00
C GLN A 254 16.17 -5.91 -1.26
N ILE A 255 15.94 -7.21 -1.40
CA ILE A 255 15.17 -7.76 -2.52
C ILE A 255 13.68 -7.54 -2.23
N LYS A 256 12.99 -6.81 -3.10
CA LYS A 256 11.56 -6.60 -3.04
C LYS A 256 10.87 -7.64 -3.93
N VAL A 257 10.25 -8.63 -3.31
CA VAL A 257 9.65 -9.78 -4.01
C VAL A 257 8.40 -9.36 -4.79
N ALA A 258 7.55 -8.54 -4.17
CA ALA A 258 6.28 -8.09 -4.77
C ALA A 258 5.83 -6.76 -4.16
N GLN A 259 4.88 -6.13 -4.84
CA GLN A 259 4.15 -4.99 -4.32
C GLN A 259 2.66 -5.31 -4.44
N GLY A 260 1.90 -5.22 -3.35
CA GLY A 260 0.51 -5.57 -3.16
C GLY A 260 -0.33 -5.84 -4.41
N ALA A 261 -0.91 -4.80 -5.01
CA ALA A 261 -1.74 -4.93 -6.21
C ALA A 261 -0.95 -5.15 -7.52
N LYS A 262 0.38 -5.06 -7.51
CA LYS A 262 1.25 -5.09 -8.71
C LYS A 262 2.50 -5.94 -8.50
N PRO A 263 2.40 -7.26 -8.32
CA PRO A 263 3.57 -8.11 -8.18
C PRO A 263 4.57 -7.92 -9.34
N GLY A 264 5.82 -7.55 -9.00
CA GLY A 264 6.89 -7.34 -9.98
C GLY A 264 6.73 -6.11 -10.91
N GLU A 265 5.80 -5.22 -10.64
CA GLU A 265 5.55 -4.01 -11.44
C GLU A 265 5.58 -2.71 -10.62
N GLY A 266 6.36 -2.67 -9.54
CA GLY A 266 6.51 -1.47 -8.74
C GLY A 266 7.25 -0.34 -9.45
N GLY A 267 7.23 0.86 -8.87
CA GLY A 267 8.02 2.00 -9.33
C GLY A 267 7.41 2.82 -10.47
N GLN A 268 6.25 2.48 -10.99
CA GLN A 268 5.57 3.27 -12.01
C GLN A 268 5.11 4.61 -11.43
N LEU A 269 5.44 5.71 -12.11
CA LEU A 269 5.01 7.06 -11.77
C LEU A 269 4.13 7.63 -12.88
N PRO A 270 3.05 8.38 -12.55
CA PRO A 270 2.35 9.19 -13.54
C PRO A 270 3.32 10.17 -14.20
N GLY A 271 3.15 10.42 -15.50
CA GLY A 271 4.06 11.28 -16.27
C GLY A 271 4.33 12.64 -15.61
N MET A 272 3.31 13.27 -15.00
CA MET A 272 3.45 14.54 -14.29
C MET A 272 4.44 14.50 -13.11
N LYS A 273 4.71 13.33 -12.54
CA LYS A 273 5.70 13.14 -11.47
C LYS A 273 7.10 12.81 -11.98
N VAL A 274 7.25 12.54 -13.27
CA VAL A 274 8.56 12.27 -13.87
C VAL A 274 9.24 13.59 -14.19
N THR A 275 9.94 14.13 -13.19
CA THR A 275 10.74 15.36 -13.28
C THR A 275 12.04 15.09 -14.05
N ASP A 276 12.82 16.15 -14.36
CA ASP A 276 14.14 16.00 -15.01
C ASP A 276 15.10 15.12 -14.20
N LEU A 277 15.10 15.27 -12.86
CA LEU A 277 15.89 14.42 -11.96
C LEU A 277 15.49 12.96 -12.07
N ILE A 278 14.20 12.66 -11.95
CA ILE A 278 13.69 11.30 -12.02
C ILE A 278 13.94 10.69 -13.40
N ALA A 279 13.71 11.45 -14.46
CA ALA A 279 14.00 11.00 -15.83
C ALA A 279 15.48 10.63 -16.02
N ARG A 280 16.38 11.48 -15.53
CA ARG A 280 17.81 11.21 -15.55
C ARG A 280 18.18 9.96 -14.78
N LEU A 281 17.72 9.81 -13.53
CA LEU A 281 18.03 8.67 -12.68
C LEU A 281 17.48 7.35 -13.21
N ARG A 282 16.31 7.40 -13.85
CA ARG A 282 15.62 6.22 -14.39
C ARG A 282 15.96 5.91 -15.85
N HIS A 283 16.83 6.73 -16.46
CA HIS A 283 17.14 6.64 -17.90
C HIS A 283 15.87 6.64 -18.76
N SER A 284 14.94 7.53 -18.43
CA SER A 284 13.63 7.66 -19.09
C SER A 284 13.41 9.09 -19.60
N THR A 285 12.24 9.33 -20.19
CA THR A 285 11.88 10.65 -20.71
C THR A 285 11.00 11.39 -19.72
N LYS A 286 11.30 12.67 -19.46
CA LYS A 286 10.46 13.56 -18.64
C LYS A 286 9.03 13.56 -19.13
N GLY A 287 8.08 13.49 -18.20
CA GLY A 287 6.65 13.54 -18.50
C GLY A 287 6.06 12.24 -19.05
N VAL A 288 6.88 11.19 -19.24
CA VAL A 288 6.44 9.88 -19.73
C VAL A 288 6.46 8.86 -18.59
N THR A 289 5.38 8.06 -18.49
CA THR A 289 5.21 7.01 -17.48
C THR A 289 6.09 5.80 -17.76
#